data_0869749dc7047a30c035f3984b1a3cbd
#
_entry.id   0869749dc7047a30c035f3984b1a3cbd
#
_cell.length_a   1.000
_cell.length_b   1.000
_cell.length_c   1.000
_cell.angle_alpha   90.00
_cell.angle_beta   90.00
_cell.angle_gamma   90.00
#
_symmetry.space_group_name_H-M   'P 1'
#
loop_
_entity.id
_entity.type
_entity.pdbx_description
1 polymer ?
#
loop_
_entity_poly.entity_id
_entity_poly.type
_entity_poly.pdbx_seq_one_letter_code
_entity_poly.pdbx_strand_id
1 'polypeptide(L)'
;MTNLGRLYPLLDDVTLPDDIPYSQVSDWELRFLYLLGRHRLTGEDGIVELGSGGGGSTYALALGLRDNPVFDERTGRLHAYDFFHVGKGTFATEKFFTAGARPVDGGTSFLADFRARLEPFLPFLEIHAGDIHRTSDPDDTDPIEFLHIDIAKTPRVFRCVAERFLTRLRPGSVVLHQDFAGPRLPWLHYSTGALLPYIELAGPPIRSTLAFEVSRPIPAHVLKSVAEDAYTVDEKLALISAVQDRIDHDHTGGIPFKSVLEMAKAYVAHYAGQYERAWSIAGPLESDAYLSRTRASHFEQLRKGPGR
;
A
#
# COMPACT_ATOMS: atom_id res chain seq x y z
N MET A 1 16.33 -10.81 -12.43
CA MET A 1 15.67 -10.86 -11.09
C MET A 1 16.14 -9.60 -10.38
N THR A 2 15.22 -8.72 -10.01
CA THR A 2 15.52 -7.48 -9.24
C THR A 2 16.20 -7.82 -7.93
N ASN A 3 16.88 -6.86 -7.30
CA ASN A 3 17.44 -7.07 -5.95
C ASN A 3 16.34 -7.45 -4.95
N LEU A 4 15.12 -6.92 -5.12
CA LEU A 4 13.94 -7.28 -4.31
C LEU A 4 13.50 -8.73 -4.54
N GLY A 5 13.55 -9.23 -5.76
CA GLY A 5 13.17 -10.60 -6.08
C GLY A 5 13.97 -11.67 -5.32
N ARG A 6 15.15 -11.31 -4.81
CA ARG A 6 15.98 -12.21 -3.98
C ARG A 6 15.45 -12.39 -2.55
N LEU A 7 14.52 -11.55 -2.10
CA LEU A 7 13.94 -11.64 -0.77
C LEU A 7 12.81 -12.67 -0.69
N TYR A 8 12.15 -12.97 -1.80
CA TYR A 8 11.01 -13.90 -1.83
C TYR A 8 11.33 -15.31 -1.33
N PRO A 9 12.45 -15.94 -1.75
CA PRO A 9 12.82 -17.26 -1.23
C PRO A 9 13.11 -17.28 0.28
N LEU A 10 13.40 -16.13 0.88
CA LEU A 10 13.71 -16.02 2.31
C LEU A 10 12.47 -15.87 3.20
N LEU A 11 11.29 -15.66 2.62
CA LEU A 11 10.06 -15.43 3.38
C LEU A 11 9.69 -16.59 4.31
N ASP A 12 9.94 -17.82 3.88
CA ASP A 12 9.64 -19.03 4.66
C ASP A 12 10.55 -19.17 5.88
N ASP A 13 11.76 -18.63 5.81
CA ASP A 13 12.78 -18.72 6.86
C ASP A 13 12.62 -17.64 7.96
N VAL A 14 11.74 -16.63 7.72
CA VAL A 14 11.53 -15.57 8.70
C VAL A 14 10.55 -16.01 9.78
N THR A 15 11.00 -15.90 11.02
CA THR A 15 10.13 -16.01 12.21
C THR A 15 10.08 -14.65 12.89
N LEU A 16 8.89 -14.05 12.91
CA LEU A 16 8.64 -12.81 13.65
C LEU A 16 8.27 -13.13 15.10
N PRO A 17 8.51 -12.20 16.05
CA PRO A 17 8.08 -12.36 17.43
C PRO A 17 6.58 -12.60 17.58
N ASP A 18 6.18 -13.44 18.55
CA ASP A 18 4.76 -13.74 18.81
C ASP A 18 3.97 -12.54 19.34
N ASP A 19 4.68 -11.57 19.93
CA ASP A 19 4.13 -10.34 20.51
C ASP A 19 4.13 -9.14 19.56
N ILE A 20 4.32 -9.39 18.26
CA ILE A 20 4.25 -8.32 17.26
C ILE A 20 2.89 -7.58 17.38
N PRO A 21 2.90 -6.23 17.33
CA PRO A 21 1.66 -5.46 17.45
C PRO A 21 0.62 -5.83 16.39
N TYR A 22 -0.63 -5.56 16.70
CA TYR A 22 -1.72 -5.79 15.76
C TYR A 22 -1.47 -5.11 14.42
N SER A 23 -1.66 -5.87 13.35
CA SER A 23 -1.61 -5.39 11.97
C SER A 23 -2.80 -5.93 11.18
N GLN A 24 -3.21 -5.19 10.14
CA GLN A 24 -4.19 -5.64 9.16
C GLN A 24 -3.53 -6.28 7.93
N VAL A 25 -2.22 -6.12 7.77
CA VAL A 25 -1.47 -6.83 6.73
C VAL A 25 -1.16 -8.26 7.17
N SER A 26 -0.98 -9.15 6.22
CA SER A 26 -0.74 -10.57 6.49
C SER A 26 0.66 -10.81 7.06
N ASP A 27 0.84 -12.00 7.67
CA ASP A 27 2.14 -12.47 8.15
C ASP A 27 3.22 -12.48 7.05
N TRP A 28 2.86 -12.85 5.81
CA TRP A 28 3.76 -12.80 4.66
C TRP A 28 4.23 -11.38 4.32
N GLU A 29 3.34 -10.40 4.40
CA GLU A 29 3.66 -8.99 4.17
C GLU A 29 4.55 -8.45 5.30
N LEU A 30 4.29 -8.82 6.56
CA LEU A 30 5.13 -8.47 7.70
C LEU A 30 6.54 -9.05 7.59
N ARG A 31 6.67 -10.32 7.19
CA ARG A 31 7.98 -10.96 6.92
C ARG A 31 8.74 -10.25 5.81
N PHE A 32 8.03 -9.82 4.75
CA PHE A 32 8.67 -9.08 3.67
C PHE A 32 9.17 -7.71 4.11
N LEU A 33 8.40 -6.99 4.93
CA LEU A 33 8.83 -5.72 5.54
C LEU A 33 10.08 -5.90 6.41
N TYR A 34 10.12 -6.96 7.23
CA TYR A 34 11.31 -7.31 8.01
C TYR A 34 12.53 -7.56 7.10
N LEU A 35 12.37 -8.36 6.05
CA LEU A 35 13.46 -8.66 5.12
C LEU A 35 13.95 -7.42 4.37
N LEU A 36 13.05 -6.52 3.98
CA LEU A 36 13.40 -5.23 3.39
C LEU A 36 14.27 -4.42 4.34
N GLY A 37 13.81 -4.22 5.58
CA GLY A 37 14.60 -3.51 6.60
C GLY A 37 15.97 -4.13 6.80
N ARG A 38 16.03 -5.47 6.94
CA ARG A 38 17.26 -6.20 7.25
C ARG A 38 18.28 -6.24 6.11
N HIS A 39 17.84 -6.32 4.85
CA HIS A 39 18.74 -6.66 3.74
C HIS A 39 18.79 -5.62 2.62
N ARG A 40 17.91 -4.62 2.61
CA ARG A 40 17.79 -3.71 1.47
C ARG A 40 17.91 -2.24 1.81
N LEU A 41 17.40 -1.81 2.96
CA LEU A 41 17.35 -0.40 3.33
C LEU A 41 18.61 0.02 4.10
N THR A 42 19.09 1.21 3.79
CA THR A 42 20.33 1.74 4.38
C THR A 42 20.08 2.86 5.40
N GLY A 43 18.97 3.58 5.25
CA GLY A 43 18.65 4.78 6.01
C GLY A 43 19.44 6.01 5.56
N GLU A 44 20.09 5.95 4.39
CA GLU A 44 20.74 7.14 3.78
C GLU A 44 19.70 8.15 3.31
N ASP A 45 18.54 7.64 2.85
CA ASP A 45 17.39 8.44 2.46
C ASP A 45 16.16 8.09 3.31
N GLY A 46 15.05 8.80 3.11
CA GLY A 46 13.83 8.61 3.89
C GLY A 46 13.25 7.20 3.75
N ILE A 47 12.96 6.57 4.88
CA ILE A 47 12.17 5.33 4.98
C ILE A 47 10.79 5.75 5.48
N VAL A 48 9.76 5.62 4.63
CA VAL A 48 8.44 6.20 4.88
C VAL A 48 7.36 5.14 4.86
N GLU A 49 6.56 5.10 5.91
CA GLU A 49 5.35 4.30 6.00
C GLU A 49 4.13 5.22 6.11
N LEU A 50 3.20 5.06 5.20
CA LEU A 50 1.93 5.77 5.15
C LEU A 50 0.80 4.81 5.52
N GLY A 51 0.30 4.91 6.76
CA GLY A 51 -0.73 4.02 7.31
C GLY A 51 -0.14 2.97 8.24
N SER A 52 0.35 3.41 9.41
CA SER A 52 1.01 2.53 10.39
C SER A 52 0.03 1.73 11.25
N GLY A 53 -1.24 2.13 11.34
CA GLY A 53 -2.29 1.43 12.07
C GLY A 53 -1.90 1.06 13.49
N GLY A 54 -2.08 -0.22 13.86
CA GLY A 54 -1.73 -0.75 15.19
C GLY A 54 -0.24 -0.91 15.45
N GLY A 55 0.61 -0.67 14.44
CA GLY A 55 2.06 -0.69 14.55
C GLY A 55 2.74 -2.00 14.13
N GLY A 56 2.00 -3.02 13.68
CA GLY A 56 2.60 -4.29 13.31
C GLY A 56 3.53 -4.21 12.10
N SER A 57 3.14 -3.50 11.05
CA SER A 57 3.99 -3.25 9.87
C SER A 57 5.20 -2.38 10.22
N THR A 58 4.99 -1.30 10.98
CA THR A 58 6.07 -0.44 11.51
C THR A 58 7.06 -1.26 12.35
N TYR A 59 6.55 -2.14 13.23
CA TYR A 59 7.37 -3.01 14.09
C TYR A 59 8.23 -3.97 13.26
N ALA A 60 7.62 -4.67 12.30
CA ALA A 60 8.33 -5.63 11.45
C ALA A 60 9.46 -4.94 10.65
N LEU A 61 9.16 -3.78 10.06
CA LEU A 61 10.13 -2.97 9.33
C LEU A 61 11.25 -2.46 10.26
N ALA A 62 10.90 -1.88 11.42
CA ALA A 62 11.85 -1.36 12.39
C ALA A 62 12.74 -2.46 12.99
N LEU A 63 12.18 -3.65 13.23
CA LEU A 63 12.94 -4.82 13.67
C LEU A 63 13.97 -5.22 12.61
N GLY A 64 13.58 -5.25 11.33
CA GLY A 64 14.50 -5.51 10.24
C GLY A 64 15.61 -4.47 10.12
N LEU A 65 15.29 -3.18 10.27
CA LEU A 65 16.29 -2.09 10.29
C LEU A 65 17.28 -2.24 11.45
N ARG A 66 16.80 -2.52 12.65
CA ARG A 66 17.65 -2.74 13.83
C ARG A 66 18.60 -3.93 13.63
N ASP A 67 18.13 -4.99 12.98
CA ASP A 67 18.91 -6.19 12.68
C ASP A 67 19.85 -6.01 11.47
N ASN A 68 19.78 -4.87 10.80
CA ASN A 68 20.58 -4.55 9.61
C ASN A 68 21.93 -3.93 10.00
N PRO A 69 23.07 -4.58 9.69
CA PRO A 69 24.39 -4.10 10.12
C PRO A 69 24.82 -2.79 9.43
N VAL A 70 24.15 -2.36 8.36
CA VAL A 70 24.49 -1.11 7.66
C VAL A 70 23.59 0.07 8.05
N PHE A 71 22.46 -0.19 8.72
CA PHE A 71 21.58 0.87 9.21
C PHE A 71 22.15 1.51 10.48
N ASP A 72 22.31 2.83 10.47
CA ASP A 72 22.76 3.58 11.67
C ASP A 72 21.54 4.27 12.33
N GLU A 73 21.11 3.77 13.47
CA GLU A 73 19.99 4.30 14.25
C GLU A 73 20.17 5.78 14.67
N ARG A 74 21.39 6.33 14.63
CA ARG A 74 21.66 7.73 14.98
C ARG A 74 21.30 8.69 13.86
N THR A 75 21.40 8.26 12.60
CA THR A 75 21.20 9.09 11.40
C THR A 75 20.01 8.65 10.58
N GLY A 76 19.77 7.35 10.42
CA GLY A 76 18.62 6.81 9.72
C GLY A 76 17.29 7.09 10.45
N ARG A 77 16.25 7.33 9.69
CA ARG A 77 14.90 7.60 10.23
C ARG A 77 13.83 6.80 9.49
N LEU A 78 12.95 6.17 10.31
CA LEU A 78 11.68 5.60 9.84
C LEU A 78 10.56 6.59 10.16
N HIS A 79 9.93 7.13 9.14
CA HIS A 79 8.81 8.07 9.26
C HIS A 79 7.49 7.31 9.18
N ALA A 80 6.71 7.31 10.27
CA ALA A 80 5.42 6.64 10.38
C ALA A 80 4.28 7.67 10.38
N TYR A 81 3.47 7.66 9.32
CA TYR A 81 2.32 8.55 9.16
C TYR A 81 1.03 7.79 9.40
N ASP A 82 0.19 8.27 10.30
CA ASP A 82 -1.15 7.74 10.51
C ASP A 82 -2.04 8.79 11.17
N PHE A 83 -3.34 8.63 11.04
CA PHE A 83 -4.29 9.46 11.78
C PHE A 83 -4.26 9.15 13.28
N PHE A 84 -3.85 7.94 13.65
CA PHE A 84 -3.79 7.40 15.03
C PHE A 84 -5.10 7.58 15.80
N HIS A 85 -6.21 7.41 15.11
CA HIS A 85 -7.52 7.64 15.67
C HIS A 85 -8.53 6.62 15.09
N VAL A 86 -9.26 5.94 15.95
CA VAL A 86 -10.33 5.03 15.55
C VAL A 86 -11.69 5.68 15.77
N GLY A 87 -12.53 5.61 14.75
CA GLY A 87 -13.90 6.10 14.79
C GLY A 87 -14.89 5.03 15.29
N LYS A 88 -16.11 5.46 15.53
CA LYS A 88 -17.22 4.54 15.87
C LYS A 88 -17.45 3.55 14.74
N GLY A 89 -17.56 2.27 15.10
CA GLY A 89 -17.78 1.17 14.14
C GLY A 89 -16.56 0.75 13.34
N THR A 90 -15.34 1.22 13.69
CA THR A 90 -14.10 0.76 13.11
C THR A 90 -13.89 -0.73 13.40
N PHE A 91 -13.57 -1.50 12.36
CA PHE A 91 -13.28 -2.94 12.50
C PHE A 91 -12.08 -3.16 13.44
N ALA A 92 -12.21 -4.17 14.32
CA ALA A 92 -11.18 -4.55 15.28
C ALA A 92 -10.66 -3.40 16.17
N THR A 93 -11.51 -2.44 16.48
CA THR A 93 -11.19 -1.24 17.28
C THR A 93 -10.42 -1.58 18.57
N GLU A 94 -10.82 -2.62 19.29
CA GLU A 94 -10.19 -3.06 20.54
C GLU A 94 -8.71 -3.45 20.39
N LYS A 95 -8.28 -3.86 19.19
CA LYS A 95 -6.89 -4.29 18.92
C LYS A 95 -5.90 -3.12 18.81
N PHE A 96 -6.41 -1.91 18.68
CA PHE A 96 -5.56 -0.72 18.66
C PHE A 96 -5.10 -0.28 20.06
N PHE A 97 -5.71 -0.81 21.13
CA PHE A 97 -5.42 -0.41 22.50
C PHE A 97 -4.75 -1.52 23.30
N THR A 98 -3.58 -1.22 23.90
CA THR A 98 -2.82 -2.17 24.74
C THR A 98 -3.44 -2.38 26.12
N ALA A 99 -4.03 -1.33 26.69
CA ALA A 99 -4.61 -1.34 28.03
C ALA A 99 -6.10 -1.75 28.06
N GLY A 100 -6.65 -2.25 26.94
CA GLY A 100 -8.06 -2.57 26.83
C GLY A 100 -9.01 -1.36 26.85
N ALA A 101 -8.47 -0.14 26.81
CA ALA A 101 -9.25 1.08 26.62
C ALA A 101 -10.00 1.01 25.29
N ARG A 102 -11.21 1.57 25.24
CA ARG A 102 -12.05 1.55 24.04
C ARG A 102 -12.58 2.94 23.76
N PRO A 103 -12.66 3.33 22.48
CA PRO A 103 -13.25 4.61 22.13
C PRO A 103 -14.72 4.66 22.51
N VAL A 104 -15.12 5.75 23.11
CA VAL A 104 -16.52 6.09 23.38
C VAL A 104 -16.89 7.20 22.40
N ASP A 105 -18.02 7.08 21.72
CA ASP A 105 -18.57 8.13 20.85
C ASP A 105 -17.59 8.83 19.88
N GLY A 106 -17.39 8.24 18.73
CA GLY A 106 -16.77 8.91 17.59
C GLY A 106 -15.27 8.84 17.51
N GLY A 107 -14.62 8.32 18.53
CA GLY A 107 -13.24 7.95 18.34
C GLY A 107 -12.28 8.42 19.42
N THR A 108 -11.27 7.61 19.61
CA THR A 108 -10.18 7.85 20.56
C THR A 108 -8.85 7.67 19.85
N SER A 109 -7.87 8.48 20.19
CA SER A 109 -6.52 8.30 19.71
C SER A 109 -5.86 7.09 20.35
N PHE A 110 -5.22 6.24 19.53
CA PHE A 110 -4.38 5.13 19.98
C PHE A 110 -2.89 5.43 19.85
N LEU A 111 -2.51 6.71 19.68
CA LEU A 111 -1.11 7.15 19.54
C LEU A 111 -0.24 6.74 20.74
N ALA A 112 -0.78 6.81 21.97
CA ALA A 112 -0.05 6.39 23.16
C ALA A 112 0.24 4.89 23.15
N ASP A 113 -0.73 4.09 22.74
CA ASP A 113 -0.58 2.63 22.59
C ASP A 113 0.41 2.27 21.49
N PHE A 114 0.36 2.97 20.35
CA PHE A 114 1.33 2.83 19.27
C PHE A 114 2.75 3.11 19.77
N ARG A 115 2.97 4.23 20.47
CA ARG A 115 4.26 4.59 21.04
C ARG A 115 4.78 3.55 22.05
N ALA A 116 3.89 3.02 22.89
CA ALA A 116 4.25 2.00 23.87
C ALA A 116 4.70 0.69 23.21
N ARG A 117 4.03 0.30 22.12
CA ARG A 117 4.37 -0.91 21.34
C ARG A 117 5.69 -0.77 20.58
N LEU A 118 6.01 0.44 20.14
CA LEU A 118 7.19 0.76 19.34
C LEU A 118 8.32 1.37 20.18
N GLU A 119 8.22 1.32 21.51
CA GLU A 119 9.18 1.91 22.44
C GLU A 119 10.65 1.57 22.10
N PRO A 120 11.04 0.32 21.78
CA PRO A 120 12.40 -0.04 21.44
C PRO A 120 12.96 0.62 20.18
N PHE A 121 12.10 1.18 19.33
CA PHE A 121 12.47 1.77 18.04
C PHE A 121 12.32 3.30 18.02
N LEU A 122 11.80 3.91 19.09
CA LEU A 122 11.63 5.37 19.18
C LEU A 122 12.91 6.18 18.92
N PRO A 123 14.15 5.68 19.19
CA PRO A 123 15.36 6.43 18.86
C PRO A 123 15.50 6.81 17.39
N PHE A 124 14.96 6.00 16.47
CA PHE A 124 15.01 6.26 15.03
C PHE A 124 13.62 6.32 14.35
N LEU A 125 12.54 6.25 15.14
CA LEU A 125 11.16 6.34 14.65
C LEU A 125 10.60 7.74 14.81
N GLU A 126 10.27 8.39 13.70
CA GLU A 126 9.56 9.67 13.67
C GLU A 126 8.07 9.47 13.40
N ILE A 127 7.21 9.97 14.30
CA ILE A 127 5.77 9.74 14.25
C ILE A 127 5.06 11.02 13.84
N HIS A 128 4.38 10.96 12.70
CA HIS A 128 3.60 12.04 12.09
C HIS A 128 2.10 11.79 12.30
N ALA A 129 1.59 12.21 13.47
CA ALA A 129 0.22 11.92 13.87
C ALA A 129 -0.77 12.95 13.32
N GLY A 130 -1.76 12.52 12.56
CA GLY A 130 -2.84 13.36 12.03
C GLY A 130 -3.13 13.15 10.55
N ASP A 131 -3.90 14.09 9.99
CA ASP A 131 -4.25 14.07 8.57
C ASP A 131 -2.99 14.26 7.71
N ILE A 132 -2.74 13.34 6.79
CA ILE A 132 -1.59 13.35 5.87
C ILE A 132 -1.48 14.67 5.09
N HIS A 133 -2.59 15.31 4.77
CA HIS A 133 -2.61 16.63 4.11
C HIS A 133 -2.01 17.75 4.97
N ARG A 134 -1.86 17.54 6.28
CA ARG A 134 -1.32 18.52 7.23
C ARG A 134 0.01 18.09 7.83
N THR A 135 0.24 16.78 7.95
CA THR A 135 1.45 16.23 8.57
C THR A 135 2.59 16.03 7.59
N SER A 136 2.30 15.92 6.28
CA SER A 136 3.33 15.92 5.24
C SER A 136 3.64 17.32 4.76
N ASP A 137 4.92 17.65 4.62
CA ASP A 137 5.38 18.91 4.07
C ASP A 137 5.28 18.88 2.52
N PRO A 138 4.57 19.83 1.88
CA PRO A 138 4.52 19.90 0.42
C PRO A 138 5.84 20.34 -0.22
N ASP A 139 6.72 21.02 0.53
CA ASP A 139 7.98 21.54 0.07
C ASP A 139 9.16 20.60 0.37
N ASP A 140 8.90 19.46 1.03
CA ASP A 140 9.91 18.46 1.31
C ASP A 140 10.38 17.77 0.03
N THR A 141 11.68 17.86 -0.24
CA THR A 141 12.33 17.31 -1.41
C THR A 141 13.34 16.22 -1.10
N ASP A 142 13.50 15.86 0.18
CA ASP A 142 14.44 14.83 0.60
C ASP A 142 14.10 13.48 -0.07
N PRO A 143 15.08 12.81 -0.65
CA PRO A 143 14.84 11.56 -1.34
C PRO A 143 14.25 10.48 -0.43
N ILE A 144 13.47 9.57 -1.03
CA ILE A 144 12.88 8.42 -0.32
C ILE A 144 13.49 7.14 -0.89
N GLU A 145 14.15 6.33 -0.06
CA GLU A 145 14.61 5.01 -0.46
C GLU A 145 13.53 3.93 -0.34
N PHE A 146 12.57 4.11 0.58
CA PHE A 146 11.47 3.17 0.77
C PHE A 146 10.16 3.89 1.07
N LEU A 147 9.10 3.50 0.37
CA LEU A 147 7.75 4.01 0.56
C LEU A 147 6.72 2.87 0.66
N HIS A 148 6.15 2.70 1.85
CA HIS A 148 5.00 1.81 2.08
C HIS A 148 3.71 2.63 2.04
N ILE A 149 2.79 2.30 1.13
CA ILE A 149 1.54 3.03 0.91
C ILE A 149 0.36 2.16 1.35
N ASP A 150 -0.21 2.44 2.53
CA ASP A 150 -1.41 1.76 3.07
C ASP A 150 -2.55 2.74 3.45
N ILE A 151 -2.51 3.97 2.96
CA ILE A 151 -3.56 4.98 3.22
C ILE A 151 -4.34 5.41 1.98
N ALA A 152 -3.95 4.96 0.80
CA ALA A 152 -4.49 5.43 -0.48
C ALA A 152 -5.92 4.93 -0.78
N LYS A 153 -6.79 4.94 0.24
CA LYS A 153 -8.17 4.42 0.18
C LYS A 153 -9.15 5.34 -0.57
N THR A 154 -8.73 6.57 -0.90
CA THR A 154 -9.53 7.52 -1.69
C THR A 154 -8.66 8.23 -2.72
N PRO A 155 -9.24 8.71 -3.87
CA PRO A 155 -8.49 9.47 -4.87
C PRO A 155 -7.80 10.71 -4.28
N ARG A 156 -8.46 11.39 -3.34
CA ARG A 156 -7.91 12.60 -2.68
C ARG A 156 -6.64 12.29 -1.89
N VAL A 157 -6.65 11.21 -1.09
CA VAL A 157 -5.46 10.80 -0.33
C VAL A 157 -4.37 10.32 -1.27
N PHE A 158 -4.72 9.53 -2.30
CA PHE A 158 -3.76 9.08 -3.30
C PHE A 158 -3.08 10.26 -4.03
N ARG A 159 -3.85 11.29 -4.38
CA ARG A 159 -3.31 12.53 -4.96
C ARG A 159 -2.25 13.15 -4.05
N CYS A 160 -2.52 13.29 -2.75
CA CYS A 160 -1.55 13.79 -1.77
C CYS A 160 -0.27 12.92 -1.75
N VAL A 161 -0.43 11.60 -1.76
CA VAL A 161 0.71 10.67 -1.85
C VAL A 161 1.51 10.90 -3.13
N ALA A 162 0.83 11.05 -4.27
CA ALA A 162 1.49 11.27 -5.55
C ALA A 162 2.24 12.61 -5.61
N GLU A 163 1.64 13.69 -5.08
CA GLU A 163 2.23 15.03 -5.10
C GLU A 163 3.42 15.18 -4.15
N ARG A 164 3.41 14.49 -2.99
CA ARG A 164 4.36 14.75 -1.90
C ARG A 164 5.37 13.63 -1.66
N PHE A 165 5.08 12.41 -2.09
CA PHE A 165 5.95 11.25 -1.83
C PHE A 165 6.46 10.61 -3.12
N LEU A 166 5.61 10.38 -4.14
CA LEU A 166 6.10 9.79 -5.39
C LEU A 166 7.09 10.71 -6.13
N THR A 167 6.99 12.03 -5.95
CA THR A 167 7.93 13.02 -6.53
C THR A 167 9.35 12.93 -5.95
N ARG A 168 9.51 12.29 -4.79
CA ARG A 168 10.77 12.13 -4.06
C ARG A 168 11.45 10.78 -4.33
N LEU A 169 10.79 9.91 -5.11
CA LEU A 169 11.37 8.63 -5.52
C LEU A 169 12.48 8.84 -6.56
N ARG A 170 13.54 8.05 -6.45
CA ARG A 170 14.68 8.03 -7.36
C ARG A 170 15.03 6.59 -7.78
N PRO A 171 15.86 6.38 -8.80
CA PRO A 171 16.34 5.04 -9.12
C PRO A 171 16.93 4.35 -7.90
N GLY A 172 16.46 3.12 -7.64
CA GLY A 172 16.75 2.36 -6.43
C GLY A 172 15.72 2.50 -5.32
N SER A 173 14.80 3.48 -5.35
CA SER A 173 13.71 3.55 -4.39
C SER A 173 12.80 2.34 -4.50
N VAL A 174 12.37 1.80 -3.36
CA VAL A 174 11.45 0.66 -3.25
C VAL A 174 10.08 1.16 -2.82
N VAL A 175 9.03 0.67 -3.47
CA VAL A 175 7.64 0.98 -3.11
C VAL A 175 6.86 -0.29 -2.83
N LEU A 176 6.15 -0.31 -1.72
CA LEU A 176 5.10 -1.28 -1.42
C LEU A 176 3.73 -0.61 -1.55
N HIS A 177 2.92 -1.13 -2.45
CA HIS A 177 1.55 -0.67 -2.67
C HIS A 177 0.58 -1.65 -2.03
N GLN A 178 0.14 -1.36 -0.81
CA GLN A 178 -0.88 -2.13 -0.09
C GLN A 178 -2.24 -1.98 -0.77
N ASP A 179 -3.16 -2.91 -0.50
CA ASP A 179 -4.50 -2.98 -1.10
C ASP A 179 -4.55 -3.14 -2.63
N PHE A 180 -3.45 -3.57 -3.24
CA PHE A 180 -3.41 -3.78 -4.68
C PHE A 180 -4.40 -4.88 -5.15
N ALA A 181 -4.82 -5.78 -4.25
CA ALA A 181 -5.92 -6.71 -4.49
C ALA A 181 -7.33 -6.09 -4.30
N GLY A 182 -7.42 -4.78 -4.10
CA GLY A 182 -8.67 -4.03 -3.90
C GLY A 182 -9.23 -3.45 -5.19
N PRO A 183 -10.17 -4.09 -5.91
CA PRO A 183 -10.64 -3.60 -7.21
C PRO A 183 -11.39 -2.26 -7.13
N ARG A 184 -11.89 -1.86 -5.95
CA ARG A 184 -12.52 -0.54 -5.73
C ARG A 184 -11.54 0.63 -5.73
N LEU A 185 -10.24 0.36 -5.74
CA LEU A 185 -9.17 1.34 -5.71
C LEU A 185 -8.43 1.40 -7.06
N PRO A 186 -9.15 1.61 -8.19
CA PRO A 186 -8.54 1.47 -9.52
C PRO A 186 -7.42 2.50 -9.77
N TRP A 187 -7.38 3.61 -9.01
CA TRP A 187 -6.27 4.56 -9.08
C TRP A 187 -4.92 3.95 -8.71
N LEU A 188 -4.87 2.92 -7.84
CA LEU A 188 -3.63 2.21 -7.55
C LEU A 188 -3.13 1.47 -8.80
N HIS A 189 -4.03 0.86 -9.56
CA HIS A 189 -3.72 0.02 -10.69
C HIS A 189 -3.30 0.83 -11.93
N TYR A 190 -4.11 1.81 -12.37
CA TYR A 190 -3.75 2.59 -13.55
C TYR A 190 -2.56 3.52 -13.30
N SER A 191 -2.37 4.01 -12.07
CA SER A 191 -1.17 4.78 -11.75
C SER A 191 0.09 3.92 -11.81
N THR A 192 0.04 2.69 -11.29
CA THR A 192 1.13 1.73 -11.47
C THR A 192 1.39 1.48 -12.95
N GLY A 193 0.32 1.35 -13.77
CA GLY A 193 0.42 1.22 -15.22
C GLY A 193 1.18 2.37 -15.88
N ALA A 194 0.90 3.60 -15.46
CA ALA A 194 1.62 4.80 -15.94
C ALA A 194 3.10 4.81 -15.53
N LEU A 195 3.42 4.18 -14.40
CA LEU A 195 4.79 4.09 -13.89
C LEU A 195 5.58 2.91 -14.48
N LEU A 196 4.96 1.90 -15.09
CA LEU A 196 5.63 0.70 -15.63
C LEU A 196 6.87 0.98 -16.49
N PRO A 197 6.94 2.06 -17.30
CA PRO A 197 8.16 2.39 -18.04
C PRO A 197 9.36 2.74 -17.16
N TYR A 198 9.17 3.05 -15.88
CA TYR A 198 10.18 3.59 -14.96
C TYR A 198 10.44 2.70 -13.75
N ILE A 199 9.70 1.60 -13.61
CA ILE A 199 9.76 0.70 -12.47
C ILE A 199 9.98 -0.74 -12.93
N GLU A 200 10.50 -1.56 -12.03
CA GLU A 200 10.57 -3.01 -12.18
C GLU A 200 9.78 -3.67 -11.04
N LEU A 201 8.83 -4.54 -11.39
CA LEU A 201 8.11 -5.32 -10.38
C LEU A 201 9.07 -6.28 -9.71
N ALA A 202 9.00 -6.38 -8.39
CA ALA A 202 9.91 -7.21 -7.59
C ALA A 202 9.70 -8.71 -7.82
N GLY A 203 8.45 -9.09 -8.07
CA GLY A 203 7.99 -10.47 -8.23
C GLY A 203 6.47 -10.51 -8.20
N PRO A 204 5.87 -11.67 -7.91
CA PRO A 204 4.43 -11.77 -7.73
C PRO A 204 3.97 -10.90 -6.54
N PRO A 205 2.72 -10.42 -6.54
CA PRO A 205 2.18 -9.72 -5.38
C PRO A 205 2.22 -10.60 -4.12
N ILE A 206 2.63 -10.02 -2.99
CA ILE A 206 2.60 -10.68 -1.69
C ILE A 206 1.24 -10.42 -1.08
N ARG A 207 0.34 -11.39 -1.18
CA ARG A 207 -1.06 -11.24 -0.74
C ARG A 207 -1.71 -10.03 -1.42
N SER A 208 -1.99 -8.95 -0.70
CA SER A 208 -2.60 -7.74 -1.25
C SER A 208 -1.61 -6.64 -1.63
N THR A 209 -0.31 -6.88 -1.46
CA THR A 209 0.74 -5.88 -1.69
C THR A 209 1.48 -6.13 -3.00
N LEU A 210 1.59 -5.09 -3.83
CA LEU A 210 2.50 -5.07 -4.98
C LEU A 210 3.80 -4.36 -4.58
N ALA A 211 4.94 -5.00 -4.83
CA ALA A 211 6.27 -4.44 -4.61
C ALA A 211 6.94 -4.09 -5.94
N PHE A 212 7.57 -2.93 -6.02
CA PHE A 212 8.38 -2.53 -7.17
C PHE A 212 9.58 -1.66 -6.78
N GLU A 213 10.57 -1.61 -7.65
CA GLU A 213 11.75 -0.76 -7.54
C GLU A 213 11.75 0.26 -8.69
N VAL A 214 12.08 1.51 -8.40
CA VAL A 214 12.26 2.53 -9.42
C VAL A 214 13.57 2.23 -10.17
N SER A 215 13.48 1.94 -11.46
CA SER A 215 14.65 1.56 -12.29
C SER A 215 15.29 2.75 -13.01
N ARG A 216 14.55 3.83 -13.21
CA ARG A 216 15.02 5.06 -13.84
C ARG A 216 14.20 6.27 -13.40
N PRO A 217 14.72 7.51 -13.55
CA PRO A 217 14.01 8.71 -13.13
C PRO A 217 12.60 8.78 -13.73
N ILE A 218 11.59 9.03 -12.91
CA ILE A 218 10.21 9.22 -13.36
C ILE A 218 10.05 10.68 -13.80
N PRO A 219 9.67 10.97 -15.06
CA PRO A 219 9.52 12.34 -15.53
C PRO A 219 8.43 13.10 -14.76
N ALA A 220 8.67 14.38 -14.46
CA ALA A 220 7.73 15.22 -13.70
C ALA A 220 6.32 15.27 -14.33
N HIS A 221 6.22 15.26 -15.68
CA HIS A 221 4.92 15.26 -16.35
C HIS A 221 4.13 13.96 -16.11
N VAL A 222 4.80 12.80 -15.95
CA VAL A 222 4.15 11.53 -15.61
C VAL A 222 3.61 11.60 -14.20
N LEU A 223 4.41 12.03 -13.23
CA LEU A 223 4.01 12.19 -11.83
C LEU A 223 2.84 13.19 -11.71
N LYS A 224 2.89 14.29 -12.47
CA LYS A 224 1.79 15.25 -12.54
C LYS A 224 0.52 14.61 -13.07
N SER A 225 0.59 13.86 -14.17
CA SER A 225 -0.57 13.17 -14.74
C SER A 225 -1.18 12.13 -13.78
N VAL A 226 -0.33 11.42 -13.02
CA VAL A 226 -0.75 10.49 -11.95
C VAL A 226 -1.47 11.24 -10.82
N ALA A 227 -0.91 12.34 -10.35
CA ALA A 227 -1.48 13.14 -9.27
C ALA A 227 -2.81 13.82 -9.65
N GLU A 228 -2.89 14.35 -10.87
CA GLU A 228 -4.07 15.05 -11.38
C GLU A 228 -5.14 14.10 -11.94
N ASP A 229 -4.88 12.79 -11.98
CA ASP A 229 -5.75 11.79 -12.60
C ASP A 229 -6.08 12.13 -14.08
N ALA A 230 -5.06 12.61 -14.83
CA ALA A 230 -5.21 13.18 -16.16
C ALA A 230 -5.33 12.11 -17.26
N TYR A 231 -6.10 11.06 -17.02
CA TYR A 231 -6.32 9.95 -17.96
C TYR A 231 -7.80 9.79 -18.30
N THR A 232 -8.09 9.56 -19.56
CA THR A 232 -9.43 9.13 -20.01
C THR A 232 -9.76 7.73 -19.48
N VAL A 233 -11.03 7.36 -19.54
CA VAL A 233 -11.47 6.00 -19.16
C VAL A 233 -10.71 4.94 -19.97
N ASP A 234 -10.58 5.12 -21.27
CA ASP A 234 -9.90 4.14 -22.14
C ASP A 234 -8.41 4.02 -21.84
N GLU A 235 -7.73 5.13 -21.55
CA GLU A 235 -6.33 5.13 -21.10
C GLU A 235 -6.18 4.40 -19.76
N LYS A 236 -7.07 4.65 -18.78
CA LYS A 236 -7.06 3.94 -17.50
C LYS A 236 -7.22 2.42 -17.67
N LEU A 237 -8.13 2.00 -18.55
CA LEU A 237 -8.33 0.58 -18.86
C LEU A 237 -7.07 -0.02 -19.48
N ALA A 238 -6.46 0.68 -20.43
CA ALA A 238 -5.22 0.24 -21.08
C ALA A 238 -4.05 0.14 -20.08
N LEU A 239 -3.91 1.13 -19.17
CA LEU A 239 -2.89 1.13 -18.12
C LEU A 239 -3.07 -0.06 -17.15
N ILE A 240 -4.30 -0.38 -16.76
CA ILE A 240 -4.58 -1.57 -15.92
C ILE A 240 -4.24 -2.85 -16.69
N SER A 241 -4.55 -2.92 -17.98
CA SER A 241 -4.17 -4.08 -18.82
C SER A 241 -2.66 -4.27 -18.87
N ALA A 242 -1.90 -3.19 -19.03
CA ALA A 242 -0.43 -3.24 -19.03
C ALA A 242 0.14 -3.78 -17.71
N VAL A 243 -0.47 -3.46 -16.57
CA VAL A 243 -0.10 -4.06 -15.27
C VAL A 243 -0.46 -5.54 -15.23
N GLN A 244 -1.66 -5.88 -15.69
CA GLN A 244 -2.15 -7.25 -15.74
C GLN A 244 -1.22 -8.18 -16.54
N ASP A 245 -0.64 -7.67 -17.63
CA ASP A 245 0.30 -8.41 -18.47
C ASP A 245 1.70 -8.58 -17.83
N ARG A 246 2.02 -7.81 -16.78
CA ARG A 246 3.33 -7.83 -16.11
C ARG A 246 3.35 -8.59 -14.80
N ILE A 247 2.19 -8.79 -14.16
CA ILE A 247 2.10 -9.55 -12.91
C ILE A 247 2.28 -11.04 -13.19
N ASP A 248 3.12 -11.71 -12.39
CA ASP A 248 3.17 -13.15 -12.34
C ASP A 248 1.90 -13.68 -11.66
N HIS A 249 1.03 -14.31 -12.45
CA HIS A 249 -0.26 -14.82 -11.99
C HIS A 249 -0.19 -16.19 -11.34
N ASP A 250 0.91 -16.92 -11.50
CA ASP A 250 1.05 -18.29 -11.02
C ASP A 250 1.42 -18.36 -9.53
N HIS A 251 2.02 -17.26 -8.99
CA HIS A 251 2.55 -17.21 -7.64
C HIS A 251 1.91 -16.14 -6.75
N THR A 252 0.62 -15.90 -6.89
CA THR A 252 -0.10 -14.78 -6.22
C THR A 252 -0.68 -15.11 -4.84
N GLY A 253 -0.26 -16.20 -4.21
CA GLY A 253 -0.78 -16.62 -2.91
C GLY A 253 -2.30 -16.93 -2.92
N GLY A 254 -2.83 -17.37 -4.06
CA GLY A 254 -4.24 -17.76 -4.23
C GLY A 254 -5.19 -16.58 -4.53
N ILE A 255 -4.67 -15.37 -4.79
CA ILE A 255 -5.49 -14.24 -5.26
C ILE A 255 -5.42 -14.19 -6.79
N PRO A 256 -6.55 -14.31 -7.52
CA PRO A 256 -6.56 -14.26 -8.98
C PRO A 256 -6.43 -12.80 -9.46
N PHE A 257 -5.21 -12.25 -9.45
CA PHE A 257 -4.97 -10.85 -9.81
C PHE A 257 -5.47 -10.48 -11.20
N LYS A 258 -5.48 -11.42 -12.14
CA LYS A 258 -6.07 -11.20 -13.45
C LYS A 258 -7.54 -10.78 -13.33
N SER A 259 -8.34 -11.54 -12.59
CA SER A 259 -9.76 -11.26 -12.37
C SER A 259 -9.99 -10.02 -11.49
N VAL A 260 -9.11 -9.81 -10.48
CA VAL A 260 -9.15 -8.62 -9.62
C VAL A 260 -8.92 -7.35 -10.45
N LEU A 261 -7.91 -7.33 -11.31
CA LEU A 261 -7.61 -6.19 -12.17
C LEU A 261 -8.69 -5.98 -13.25
N GLU A 262 -9.29 -7.05 -13.75
CA GLU A 262 -10.44 -6.93 -14.64
C GLU A 262 -11.63 -6.28 -13.92
N MET A 263 -11.92 -6.68 -12.68
CA MET A 263 -12.93 -6.01 -11.85
C MET A 263 -12.57 -4.54 -11.56
N ALA A 264 -11.29 -4.20 -11.41
CA ALA A 264 -10.84 -2.81 -11.26
C ALA A 264 -11.14 -1.97 -12.52
N LYS A 265 -11.01 -2.54 -13.72
CA LYS A 265 -11.47 -1.89 -14.97
C LYS A 265 -12.97 -1.60 -14.94
N ALA A 266 -13.77 -2.54 -14.42
CA ALA A 266 -15.20 -2.30 -14.25
C ALA A 266 -15.47 -1.11 -13.31
N TYR A 267 -14.69 -0.96 -12.23
CA TYR A 267 -14.80 0.20 -11.33
C TYR A 267 -14.36 1.51 -11.99
N VAL A 268 -13.37 1.51 -12.87
CA VAL A 268 -13.04 2.71 -13.68
C VAL A 268 -14.27 3.18 -14.48
N ALA A 269 -14.92 2.28 -15.20
CA ALA A 269 -16.11 2.60 -15.96
C ALA A 269 -17.29 3.04 -15.06
N HIS A 270 -17.48 2.35 -13.92
CA HIS A 270 -18.52 2.66 -12.95
C HIS A 270 -18.37 4.07 -12.36
N TYR A 271 -17.16 4.44 -11.93
CA TYR A 271 -16.90 5.78 -11.38
C TYR A 271 -17.00 6.89 -12.41
N ALA A 272 -16.84 6.56 -13.68
CA ALA A 272 -17.10 7.47 -14.80
C ALA A 272 -18.57 7.53 -15.24
N GLY A 273 -19.49 6.85 -14.53
CA GLY A 273 -20.92 6.80 -14.87
C GLY A 273 -21.28 5.90 -16.08
N GLN A 274 -20.32 5.11 -16.57
CA GLN A 274 -20.51 4.19 -17.72
C GLN A 274 -20.99 2.81 -17.20
N TYR A 275 -22.18 2.74 -16.62
CA TYR A 275 -22.66 1.56 -15.88
C TYR A 275 -22.85 0.32 -16.74
N GLU A 276 -23.35 0.48 -17.99
CA GLU A 276 -23.48 -0.64 -18.93
C GLU A 276 -22.11 -1.23 -19.28
N ARG A 277 -21.11 -0.37 -19.52
CA ARG A 277 -19.73 -0.79 -19.76
C ARG A 277 -19.13 -1.45 -18.52
N ALA A 278 -19.36 -0.90 -17.33
CA ALA A 278 -18.91 -1.49 -16.08
C ALA A 278 -19.44 -2.92 -15.92
N TRP A 279 -20.73 -3.11 -16.18
CA TRP A 279 -21.35 -4.43 -16.10
C TRP A 279 -20.89 -5.38 -17.21
N SER A 280 -20.66 -4.89 -18.43
CA SER A 280 -20.12 -5.73 -19.53
C SER A 280 -18.76 -6.30 -19.20
N ILE A 281 -17.94 -5.58 -18.40
CA ILE A 281 -16.64 -6.05 -17.91
C ILE A 281 -16.80 -7.00 -16.71
N ALA A 282 -17.63 -6.63 -15.72
CA ALA A 282 -17.76 -7.37 -14.47
C ALA A 282 -18.57 -8.66 -14.59
N GLY A 283 -19.62 -8.66 -15.42
CA GLY A 283 -20.57 -9.77 -15.50
C GLY A 283 -19.92 -11.13 -15.77
N PRO A 284 -18.99 -11.26 -16.74
CA PRO A 284 -18.28 -12.51 -17.00
C PRO A 284 -17.49 -13.05 -15.78
N LEU A 285 -17.09 -12.17 -14.86
CA LEU A 285 -16.33 -12.52 -13.67
C LEU A 285 -17.17 -13.18 -12.57
N GLU A 286 -18.50 -13.19 -12.67
CA GLU A 286 -19.37 -13.88 -11.69
C GLU A 286 -19.09 -15.39 -11.63
N SER A 287 -18.54 -15.96 -12.71
CA SER A 287 -18.11 -17.37 -12.74
C SER A 287 -16.77 -17.64 -12.02
N ASP A 288 -16.01 -16.59 -11.67
CA ASP A 288 -14.76 -16.74 -10.91
C ASP A 288 -15.09 -17.12 -9.45
N ALA A 289 -14.67 -18.32 -9.04
CA ALA A 289 -14.98 -18.87 -7.73
C ALA A 289 -14.41 -18.06 -6.55
N TYR A 290 -13.28 -17.38 -6.74
CA TYR A 290 -12.69 -16.51 -5.71
C TYR A 290 -13.50 -15.21 -5.59
N LEU A 291 -13.77 -14.53 -6.71
CA LEU A 291 -14.49 -13.26 -6.70
C LEU A 291 -15.94 -13.42 -6.25
N SER A 292 -16.66 -14.43 -6.70
CA SER A 292 -18.04 -14.69 -6.29
C SER A 292 -18.15 -14.94 -4.79
N ARG A 293 -17.18 -15.62 -4.19
CA ARG A 293 -17.14 -15.86 -2.74
C ARG A 293 -16.70 -14.63 -1.94
N THR A 294 -15.67 -13.91 -2.38
CA THR A 294 -15.02 -12.85 -1.60
C THR A 294 -15.48 -11.44 -1.95
N ARG A 295 -16.15 -11.26 -3.11
CA ARG A 295 -16.50 -9.97 -3.71
C ARG A 295 -17.97 -9.90 -4.17
N ALA A 296 -18.88 -10.71 -3.64
CA ALA A 296 -20.30 -10.72 -4.03
C ALA A 296 -20.94 -9.33 -4.02
N SER A 297 -20.67 -8.52 -2.97
CA SER A 297 -21.19 -7.15 -2.87
C SER A 297 -20.69 -6.20 -3.97
N HIS A 298 -19.55 -6.50 -4.59
CA HIS A 298 -19.04 -5.72 -5.72
C HIS A 298 -19.88 -5.94 -6.97
N PHE A 299 -20.28 -7.18 -7.26
CA PHE A 299 -21.17 -7.49 -8.37
C PHE A 299 -22.53 -6.80 -8.22
N GLU A 300 -23.09 -6.82 -7.00
CA GLU A 300 -24.34 -6.11 -6.72
C GLU A 300 -24.22 -4.60 -6.97
N GLN A 301 -23.13 -3.98 -6.54
CA GLN A 301 -22.87 -2.57 -6.76
C GLN A 301 -22.72 -2.24 -8.24
N LEU A 302 -21.92 -3.02 -8.98
CA LEU A 302 -21.65 -2.79 -10.41
C LEU A 302 -22.88 -3.05 -11.28
N ARG A 303 -23.79 -3.98 -10.88
CA ARG A 303 -25.03 -4.26 -11.58
C ARG A 303 -26.06 -3.16 -11.42
N LYS A 304 -26.17 -2.57 -10.23
CA LYS A 304 -27.25 -1.63 -9.89
C LYS A 304 -26.99 -0.19 -10.34
N GLY A 305 -25.74 0.21 -10.48
CA GLY A 305 -25.41 1.63 -10.61
C GLY A 305 -25.79 2.44 -9.34
N PRO A 306 -25.52 3.74 -9.27
CA PRO A 306 -25.97 4.57 -8.15
C PRO A 306 -27.49 4.77 -8.24
N GLY A 307 -28.21 4.42 -7.17
CA GLY A 307 -29.60 4.82 -6.98
C GLY A 307 -30.68 3.88 -7.52
N ARG A 308 -30.40 2.59 -7.74
CA ARG A 308 -31.42 1.59 -7.97
C ARG A 308 -31.53 0.57 -6.85
#